data_53014a2ceac9697d10e94789836c604a
#
_entry.id   53014a2ceac9697d10e94789836c604a
#
_cell.length_a   1.000
_cell.length_b   1.000
_cell.length_c   1.000
_cell.angle_alpha   90.00
_cell.angle_beta   90.00
_cell.angle_gamma   90.00
#
_symmetry.space_group_name_H-M   'P 1'
#
loop_
_entity.id
_entity.type
_entity.pdbx_description
1 polymer ?
#
loop_
_entity_poly.entity_id
_entity_poly.type
_entity_poly.pdbx_seq_one_letter_code
_entity_poly.pdbx_strand_id
1 'polypeptide(L)'
;MEWIVLGVIVLLVVWLVFTYNGLVTSRNRTQEAWSEIDVELKRRHDLIPNLVNTVQGYMTHERGTLEAVTNARANAVAAGATGDPAKIGQAENLLTQSLRSLFAVSENYPDLKAISAFTNLQENLTATEDKLEFSRRFYNGNVRDYNTKLQTLPTSLIGGALGFKPFGFFQADEGDRAVPTVSFSAPGGSMPPAAGPSGPPSPGSAGPPPQS
;
A
#
# COMPACT_ATOMS: atom_id res chain seq x y z
N MET A 1 54.53 -13.03 -17.55
CA MET A 1 53.24 -13.69 -17.23
C MET A 1 52.80 -13.41 -15.80
N GLU A 2 53.68 -13.51 -14.82
CA GLU A 2 53.41 -13.32 -13.38
C GLU A 2 52.80 -11.94 -13.06
N TRP A 3 53.35 -10.87 -13.67
CA TRP A 3 52.82 -9.50 -13.47
C TRP A 3 51.37 -9.30 -13.98
N ILE A 4 50.99 -10.01 -15.04
CA ILE A 4 49.63 -9.99 -15.56
C ILE A 4 48.70 -10.68 -14.60
N VAL A 5 49.07 -11.85 -14.06
CA VAL A 5 48.29 -12.60 -13.08
C VAL A 5 48.11 -11.76 -11.80
N LEU A 6 49.17 -11.14 -11.32
CA LEU A 6 49.13 -10.24 -10.16
C LEU A 6 48.17 -9.07 -10.42
N GLY A 7 48.23 -8.44 -11.60
CA GLY A 7 47.33 -7.34 -11.98
C GLY A 7 45.84 -7.77 -11.99
N VAL A 8 45.55 -8.95 -12.51
CA VAL A 8 44.18 -9.48 -12.52
C VAL A 8 43.67 -9.76 -11.10
N ILE A 9 44.53 -10.34 -10.22
CA ILE A 9 44.15 -10.57 -8.83
C ILE A 9 43.87 -9.26 -8.11
N VAL A 10 44.69 -8.23 -8.27
CA VAL A 10 44.46 -6.91 -7.67
C VAL A 10 43.16 -6.31 -8.15
N LEU A 11 42.83 -6.36 -9.45
CA LEU A 11 41.58 -5.88 -10.01
C LEU A 11 40.36 -6.62 -9.44
N LEU A 12 40.44 -7.94 -9.27
CA LEU A 12 39.38 -8.75 -8.66
C LEU A 12 39.18 -8.38 -7.21
N VAL A 13 40.21 -8.16 -6.43
CA VAL A 13 40.10 -7.73 -5.02
C VAL A 13 39.47 -6.35 -4.91
N VAL A 14 39.95 -5.39 -5.71
CA VAL A 14 39.39 -4.04 -5.73
C VAL A 14 37.89 -4.08 -6.11
N TRP A 15 37.54 -4.84 -7.14
CA TRP A 15 36.16 -5.03 -7.57
C TRP A 15 35.30 -5.66 -6.46
N LEU A 16 35.79 -6.69 -5.75
CA LEU A 16 35.11 -7.35 -4.64
C LEU A 16 34.80 -6.34 -3.51
N VAL A 17 35.78 -5.50 -3.15
CA VAL A 17 35.62 -4.46 -2.12
C VAL A 17 34.53 -3.46 -2.50
N PHE A 18 34.54 -2.95 -3.75
CA PHE A 18 33.49 -2.03 -4.22
C PHE A 18 32.10 -2.67 -4.18
N THR A 19 31.97 -3.92 -4.62
CA THR A 19 30.72 -4.67 -4.62
C THR A 19 30.19 -4.88 -3.20
N TYR A 20 31.08 -5.29 -2.28
CA TYR A 20 30.76 -5.46 -0.86
C TYR A 20 30.28 -4.15 -0.23
N ASN A 21 31.02 -3.07 -0.40
CA ASN A 21 30.65 -1.76 0.14
C ASN A 21 29.31 -1.26 -0.43
N GLY A 22 29.05 -1.50 -1.69
CA GLY A 22 27.78 -1.16 -2.34
C GLY A 22 26.60 -1.94 -1.76
N LEU A 23 26.77 -3.23 -1.40
CA LEU A 23 25.76 -4.03 -0.72
C LEU A 23 25.53 -3.58 0.72
N VAL A 24 26.61 -3.34 1.47
CA VAL A 24 26.51 -2.84 2.85
C VAL A 24 25.77 -1.52 2.90
N THR A 25 26.11 -0.59 2.02
CA THR A 25 25.42 0.71 1.93
C THR A 25 23.93 0.54 1.64
N SER A 26 23.58 -0.31 0.67
CA SER A 26 22.17 -0.55 0.33
C SER A 26 21.41 -1.25 1.46
N ARG A 27 22.04 -2.18 2.18
CA ARG A 27 21.48 -2.83 3.37
C ARG A 27 21.20 -1.81 4.47
N ASN A 28 22.15 -0.94 4.76
CA ASN A 28 22.02 0.07 5.82
C ASN A 28 20.87 1.05 5.50
N ARG A 29 20.76 1.51 4.24
CA ARG A 29 19.65 2.36 3.80
C ARG A 29 18.29 1.69 4.00
N THR A 30 18.19 0.38 3.75
CA THR A 30 16.96 -0.38 3.97
C THR A 30 16.64 -0.46 5.47
N GLN A 31 17.64 -0.63 6.33
CA GLN A 31 17.47 -0.67 7.79
C GLN A 31 17.10 0.70 8.35
N GLU A 32 17.69 1.78 7.84
CA GLU A 32 17.32 3.16 8.21
C GLU A 32 15.87 3.46 7.85
N ALA A 33 15.44 3.10 6.62
CA ALA A 33 14.06 3.25 6.19
C ALA A 33 13.08 2.44 7.05
N TRP A 34 13.48 1.27 7.53
CA TRP A 34 12.69 0.49 8.48
C TRP A 34 12.55 1.19 9.83
N SER A 35 13.63 1.79 10.33
CA SER A 35 13.61 2.50 11.61
C SER A 35 12.64 3.69 11.59
N GLU A 36 12.47 4.37 10.45
CA GLU A 36 11.48 5.44 10.29
C GLU A 36 10.04 4.90 10.41
N ILE A 37 9.77 3.73 9.83
CA ILE A 37 8.47 3.05 9.99
C ILE A 37 8.21 2.73 11.46
N ASP A 38 9.19 2.16 12.14
CA ASP A 38 9.07 1.72 13.53
C ASP A 38 8.74 2.90 14.47
N VAL A 39 9.35 4.05 14.24
CA VAL A 39 9.06 5.30 14.99
C VAL A 39 7.61 5.74 14.80
N GLU A 40 7.11 5.76 13.56
CA GLU A 40 5.73 6.20 13.29
C GLU A 40 4.70 5.17 13.77
N LEU A 41 4.99 3.86 13.68
CA LEU A 41 4.15 2.81 14.27
C LEU A 41 4.04 2.98 15.78
N LYS A 42 5.14 3.18 16.48
CA LYS A 42 5.15 3.42 17.91
C LYS A 42 4.32 4.64 18.27
N ARG A 43 4.53 5.76 17.58
CA ARG A 43 3.76 6.99 17.79
C ARG A 43 2.26 6.75 17.63
N ARG A 44 1.86 6.03 16.59
CA ARG A 44 0.47 5.65 16.35
C ARG A 44 -0.10 4.82 17.49
N HIS A 45 0.63 3.79 17.92
CA HIS A 45 0.21 2.92 19.02
C HIS A 45 0.06 3.67 20.35
N ASP A 46 0.87 4.71 20.57
CA ASP A 46 0.82 5.54 21.78
C ASP A 46 -0.35 6.54 21.77
N LEU A 47 -0.81 6.99 20.59
CA LEU A 47 -1.94 7.90 20.46
C LEU A 47 -3.31 7.20 20.64
N ILE A 48 -3.43 5.93 20.26
CA ILE A 48 -4.72 5.21 20.25
C ILE A 48 -5.35 5.07 21.64
N PRO A 49 -4.65 4.73 22.74
CA PRO A 49 -5.25 4.69 24.07
C PRO A 49 -5.84 6.04 24.48
N ASN A 50 -5.19 7.14 24.17
CA ASN A 50 -5.67 8.48 24.45
C ASN A 50 -6.95 8.79 23.66
N LEU A 51 -7.01 8.36 22.39
CA LEU A 51 -8.22 8.46 21.58
C LEU A 51 -9.37 7.66 22.19
N VAL A 52 -9.15 6.38 22.50
CA VAL A 52 -10.18 5.51 23.10
C VAL A 52 -10.70 6.11 24.41
N ASN A 53 -9.82 6.57 25.30
CA ASN A 53 -10.20 7.19 26.56
C ASN A 53 -11.02 8.48 26.34
N THR A 54 -10.66 9.28 25.34
CA THR A 54 -11.36 10.54 25.04
C THR A 54 -12.77 10.26 24.53
N VAL A 55 -12.96 9.25 23.68
CA VAL A 55 -14.26 8.96 23.06
C VAL A 55 -15.18 8.09 23.92
N GLN A 56 -14.64 7.31 24.86
CA GLN A 56 -15.40 6.33 25.66
C GLN A 56 -16.56 6.96 26.44
N GLY A 57 -16.42 8.19 26.92
CA GLY A 57 -17.45 8.91 27.66
C GLY A 57 -18.63 9.36 26.77
N TYR A 58 -18.42 9.54 25.49
CA TYR A 58 -19.39 10.06 24.52
C TYR A 58 -20.03 8.94 23.69
N MET A 59 -19.28 7.90 23.40
CA MET A 59 -19.69 6.76 22.54
C MET A 59 -20.03 5.53 23.38
N THR A 60 -20.87 5.70 24.42
CA THR A 60 -21.20 4.62 25.38
C THR A 60 -21.91 3.41 24.76
N HIS A 61 -22.61 3.63 23.63
CA HIS A 61 -23.33 2.57 22.90
C HIS A 61 -22.47 1.86 21.85
N GLU A 62 -21.26 2.38 21.56
CA GLU A 62 -20.37 1.91 20.51
C GLU A 62 -19.22 1.02 21.04
N ARG A 63 -19.52 0.21 22.07
CA ARG A 63 -18.50 -0.66 22.71
C ARG A 63 -17.77 -1.55 21.69
N GLY A 64 -18.51 -2.11 20.72
CA GLY A 64 -17.92 -2.98 19.70
C GLY A 64 -16.88 -2.27 18.84
N THR A 65 -17.12 -1.01 18.48
CA THR A 65 -16.16 -0.20 17.69
C THR A 65 -14.89 0.10 18.51
N LEU A 66 -15.04 0.45 19.79
CA LEU A 66 -13.91 0.72 20.68
C LEU A 66 -13.09 -0.55 20.98
N GLU A 67 -13.75 -1.67 21.20
CA GLU A 67 -13.11 -2.98 21.37
C GLU A 67 -12.37 -3.41 20.11
N ALA A 68 -12.95 -3.19 18.91
CA ALA A 68 -12.30 -3.50 17.64
C ALA A 68 -10.97 -2.72 17.47
N VAL A 69 -10.96 -1.43 17.79
CA VAL A 69 -9.74 -0.60 17.75
C VAL A 69 -8.70 -1.08 18.76
N THR A 70 -9.14 -1.38 20.00
CA THR A 70 -8.23 -1.83 21.06
C THR A 70 -7.60 -3.19 20.70
N ASN A 71 -8.39 -4.13 20.19
CA ASN A 71 -7.92 -5.44 19.77
C ASN A 71 -7.01 -5.36 18.54
N ALA A 72 -7.37 -4.54 17.55
CA ALA A 72 -6.53 -4.33 16.37
C ALA A 72 -5.16 -3.73 16.76
N ARG A 73 -5.14 -2.76 17.69
CA ARG A 73 -3.89 -2.23 18.25
C ARG A 73 -3.06 -3.31 18.96
N ALA A 74 -3.69 -4.13 19.80
CA ALA A 74 -2.99 -5.21 20.50
C ALA A 74 -2.35 -6.20 19.51
N ASN A 75 -3.08 -6.55 18.44
CA ASN A 75 -2.59 -7.43 17.39
C ASN A 75 -1.44 -6.78 16.61
N ALA A 76 -1.51 -5.48 16.32
CA ALA A 76 -0.45 -4.73 15.63
C ALA A 76 0.84 -4.68 16.48
N VAL A 77 0.73 -4.41 17.78
CA VAL A 77 1.87 -4.44 18.71
C VAL A 77 2.48 -5.85 18.77
N ALA A 78 1.65 -6.91 18.85
CA ALA A 78 2.13 -8.29 18.85
C ALA A 78 2.81 -8.67 17.53
N ALA A 79 2.28 -8.21 16.40
CA ALA A 79 2.91 -8.40 15.09
C ALA A 79 4.27 -7.71 15.02
N GLY A 80 4.42 -6.53 15.61
CA GLY A 80 5.69 -5.79 15.71
C GLY A 80 6.81 -6.62 16.35
N ALA A 81 6.48 -7.40 17.38
CA ALA A 81 7.43 -8.28 18.05
C ALA A 81 7.96 -9.43 17.16
N THR A 82 7.30 -9.76 16.05
CA THR A 82 7.74 -10.82 15.13
C THR A 82 8.91 -10.40 14.25
N GLY A 83 9.12 -9.10 14.03
CA GLY A 83 10.12 -8.56 13.11
C GLY A 83 9.85 -8.89 11.63
N ASP A 84 8.68 -9.42 11.28
CA ASP A 84 8.28 -9.75 9.91
C ASP A 84 7.49 -8.58 9.28
N PRO A 85 8.08 -7.86 8.30
CA PRO A 85 7.43 -6.69 7.71
C PRO A 85 6.06 -6.99 7.08
N ALA A 86 5.87 -8.20 6.54
CA ALA A 86 4.60 -8.57 5.92
C ALA A 86 3.48 -8.76 6.96
N LYS A 87 3.79 -9.42 8.08
CA LYS A 87 2.84 -9.60 9.19
C LYS A 87 2.51 -8.29 9.86
N ILE A 88 3.51 -7.44 10.07
CA ILE A 88 3.33 -6.10 10.63
C ILE A 88 2.39 -5.30 9.72
N GLY A 89 2.65 -5.28 8.42
CA GLY A 89 1.81 -4.59 7.45
C GLY A 89 0.35 -5.05 7.46
N GLN A 90 0.10 -6.36 7.53
CA GLN A 90 -1.27 -6.90 7.62
C GLN A 90 -2.00 -6.44 8.89
N ALA A 91 -1.32 -6.50 10.05
CA ALA A 91 -1.91 -6.09 11.31
C ALA A 91 -2.19 -4.58 11.37
N GLU A 92 -1.27 -3.77 10.84
CA GLU A 92 -1.44 -2.31 10.73
C GLU A 92 -2.58 -1.92 9.79
N ASN A 93 -2.80 -2.65 8.71
CA ASN A 93 -3.93 -2.42 7.81
C ASN A 93 -5.28 -2.66 8.51
N LEU A 94 -5.37 -3.72 9.33
CA LEU A 94 -6.57 -3.97 10.15
C LEU A 94 -6.79 -2.84 11.18
N LEU A 95 -5.72 -2.32 11.77
CA LEU A 95 -5.79 -1.17 12.67
C LEU A 95 -6.27 0.09 11.93
N THR A 96 -5.77 0.35 10.73
CA THR A 96 -6.23 1.46 9.88
C THR A 96 -7.73 1.35 9.59
N GLN A 97 -8.24 0.16 9.24
CA GLN A 97 -9.66 -0.06 8.99
C GLN A 97 -10.51 0.19 10.24
N SER A 98 -10.08 -0.30 11.41
CA SER A 98 -10.83 -0.09 12.65
C SER A 98 -10.84 1.38 13.09
N LEU A 99 -9.76 2.13 12.87
CA LEU A 99 -9.72 3.57 13.13
C LEU A 99 -10.62 4.34 12.16
N ARG A 100 -10.64 3.99 10.87
CA ARG A 100 -11.58 4.57 9.89
C ARG A 100 -13.04 4.35 10.31
N SER A 101 -13.37 3.14 10.78
CA SER A 101 -14.70 2.83 11.30
C SER A 101 -15.05 3.68 12.54
N LEU A 102 -14.10 3.83 13.47
CA LEU A 102 -14.29 4.69 14.64
C LEU A 102 -14.57 6.14 14.25
N PHE A 103 -13.78 6.71 13.34
CA PHE A 103 -13.98 8.08 12.86
C PHE A 103 -15.30 8.23 12.11
N ALA A 104 -15.71 7.25 11.29
CA ALA A 104 -17.00 7.28 10.62
C ALA A 104 -18.17 7.27 11.60
N VAL A 105 -18.11 6.47 12.67
CA VAL A 105 -19.13 6.43 13.72
C VAL A 105 -19.12 7.73 14.53
N SER A 106 -17.95 8.33 14.77
CA SER A 106 -17.84 9.60 15.52
C SER A 106 -18.57 10.78 14.86
N GLU A 107 -18.84 10.69 13.55
CA GLU A 107 -19.64 11.70 12.83
C GLU A 107 -21.05 11.85 13.39
N ASN A 108 -21.60 10.82 14.02
CA ASN A 108 -22.92 10.83 14.66
C ASN A 108 -22.93 11.49 16.04
N TYR A 109 -21.76 11.92 16.54
CA TYR A 109 -21.58 12.50 17.89
C TYR A 109 -21.03 13.93 17.81
N PRO A 110 -21.86 14.94 17.57
CA PRO A 110 -21.43 16.33 17.38
C PRO A 110 -20.73 16.91 18.60
N ASP A 111 -21.15 16.52 19.82
CA ASP A 111 -20.51 16.95 21.07
C ASP A 111 -19.07 16.45 21.19
N LEU A 112 -18.77 15.24 20.72
CA LEU A 112 -17.41 14.70 20.66
C LEU A 112 -16.55 15.51 19.70
N LYS A 113 -17.10 15.89 18.55
CA LYS A 113 -16.37 16.69 17.53
C LYS A 113 -16.06 18.11 18.01
N ALA A 114 -16.84 18.65 18.96
CA ALA A 114 -16.56 19.94 19.58
C ALA A 114 -15.38 19.91 20.58
N ILE A 115 -14.90 18.72 20.94
CA ILE A 115 -13.79 18.57 21.88
C ILE A 115 -12.45 18.74 21.15
N SER A 116 -11.71 19.76 21.52
CA SER A 116 -10.38 20.03 20.94
C SER A 116 -9.39 18.87 21.11
N ALA A 117 -9.46 18.12 22.22
CA ALA A 117 -8.62 16.95 22.43
C ALA A 117 -8.89 15.85 21.41
N PHE A 118 -10.16 15.60 21.04
CA PHE A 118 -10.53 14.63 20.01
C PHE A 118 -10.01 15.06 18.62
N THR A 119 -10.26 16.32 18.24
CA THR A 119 -9.81 16.86 16.94
C THR A 119 -8.29 16.82 16.83
N ASN A 120 -7.55 17.21 17.87
CA ASN A 120 -6.09 17.14 17.87
C ASN A 120 -5.57 15.68 17.75
N LEU A 121 -6.22 14.71 18.39
CA LEU A 121 -5.85 13.30 18.27
C LEU A 121 -6.14 12.76 16.88
N GLN A 122 -7.27 13.12 16.28
CA GLN A 122 -7.63 12.76 14.92
C GLN A 122 -6.61 13.32 13.91
N GLU A 123 -6.26 14.61 14.02
CA GLU A 123 -5.24 15.26 13.19
C GLU A 123 -3.86 14.60 13.34
N ASN A 124 -3.44 14.32 14.57
CA ASN A 124 -2.17 13.65 14.82
C ASN A 124 -2.13 12.22 14.25
N LEU A 125 -3.23 11.47 14.37
CA LEU A 125 -3.33 10.12 13.80
C LEU A 125 -3.33 10.17 12.28
N THR A 126 -4.04 11.12 11.67
CA THR A 126 -4.01 11.33 10.21
C THR A 126 -2.60 11.68 9.74
N ALA A 127 -1.94 12.64 10.39
CA ALA A 127 -0.57 13.02 10.06
C ALA A 127 0.43 11.85 10.22
N THR A 128 0.21 10.98 11.21
CA THR A 128 1.04 9.78 11.43
C THR A 128 0.78 8.75 10.33
N GLU A 129 -0.48 8.58 9.87
CA GLU A 129 -0.83 7.69 8.76
C GLU A 129 -0.18 8.14 7.45
N ASP A 130 -0.23 9.45 7.13
CA ASP A 130 0.40 10.01 5.93
C ASP A 130 1.92 9.79 5.92
N LYS A 131 2.57 9.99 7.07
CA LYS A 131 4.00 9.72 7.22
C LYS A 131 4.32 8.23 7.08
N LEU A 132 3.50 7.39 7.70
CA LEU A 132 3.66 5.94 7.63
C LEU A 132 3.52 5.45 6.18
N GLU A 133 2.55 5.96 5.42
CA GLU A 133 2.39 5.64 4.00
C GLU A 133 3.62 6.04 3.17
N PHE A 134 4.17 7.24 3.43
CA PHE A 134 5.41 7.68 2.80
C PHE A 134 6.59 6.76 3.14
N SER A 135 6.79 6.46 4.43
CA SER A 135 7.89 5.60 4.91
C SER A 135 7.78 4.17 4.39
N ARG A 136 6.55 3.62 4.27
CA ARG A 136 6.28 2.32 3.62
C ARG A 136 6.74 2.30 2.16
N ARG A 137 6.37 3.31 1.38
CA ARG A 137 6.80 3.42 -0.03
C ARG A 137 8.32 3.54 -0.15
N PHE A 138 8.93 4.35 0.71
CA PHE A 138 10.37 4.54 0.75
C PHE A 138 11.11 3.26 1.13
N TYR A 139 10.66 2.56 2.18
CA TYR A 139 11.19 1.26 2.58
C TYR A 139 11.08 0.22 1.46
N ASN A 140 9.91 0.05 0.88
CA ASN A 140 9.69 -0.91 -0.21
C ASN A 140 10.54 -0.61 -1.44
N GLY A 141 10.81 0.66 -1.73
CA GLY A 141 11.77 1.08 -2.76
C GLY A 141 13.19 0.60 -2.45
N ASN A 142 13.68 0.87 -1.23
CA ASN A 142 15.00 0.42 -0.79
C ASN A 142 15.13 -1.12 -0.75
N VAL A 143 14.07 -1.83 -0.31
CA VAL A 143 14.02 -3.31 -0.35
C VAL A 143 14.15 -3.82 -1.78
N ARG A 144 13.40 -3.23 -2.73
CA ARG A 144 13.47 -3.60 -4.15
C ARG A 144 14.88 -3.42 -4.68
N ASP A 145 15.47 -2.24 -4.45
CA ASP A 145 16.81 -1.90 -4.94
C ASP A 145 17.87 -2.82 -4.35
N TYR A 146 17.82 -3.08 -3.05
CA TYR A 146 18.71 -4.01 -2.37
C TYR A 146 18.55 -5.45 -2.89
N ASN A 147 17.32 -5.98 -2.94
CA ASN A 147 17.05 -7.32 -3.41
C ASN A 147 17.45 -7.49 -4.89
N THR A 148 17.22 -6.47 -5.73
CA THR A 148 17.67 -6.48 -7.13
C THR A 148 19.18 -6.54 -7.22
N LYS A 149 19.91 -5.73 -6.44
CA LYS A 149 21.39 -5.81 -6.40
C LYS A 149 21.86 -7.18 -5.98
N LEU A 150 21.19 -7.81 -5.01
CA LEU A 150 21.55 -9.13 -4.51
C LEU A 150 21.31 -10.23 -5.56
N GLN A 151 20.34 -10.05 -6.46
CA GLN A 151 19.96 -11.02 -7.50
C GLN A 151 20.70 -10.82 -8.84
N THR A 152 21.27 -9.64 -9.09
CA THR A 152 21.95 -9.33 -10.34
C THR A 152 23.41 -9.76 -10.32
N LEU A 153 23.96 -10.08 -11.50
CA LEU A 153 25.40 -10.31 -11.64
C LEU A 153 26.15 -8.98 -11.51
N PRO A 154 27.30 -9.01 -10.92
CA PRO A 154 28.05 -10.17 -10.40
C PRO A 154 27.76 -10.48 -8.93
N THR A 155 26.95 -9.67 -8.24
CA THR A 155 26.68 -9.72 -6.81
C THR A 155 26.00 -11.02 -6.38
N SER A 156 25.14 -11.60 -7.24
CA SER A 156 24.43 -12.86 -6.98
C SER A 156 25.37 -14.05 -6.74
N LEU A 157 26.57 -14.01 -7.28
CA LEU A 157 27.58 -15.07 -7.10
C LEU A 157 28.21 -15.07 -5.70
N ILE A 158 28.34 -13.89 -5.10
CA ILE A 158 29.08 -13.69 -3.85
C ILE A 158 28.19 -13.27 -2.67
N GLY A 159 27.04 -12.69 -2.92
CA GLY A 159 26.16 -12.13 -1.90
C GLY A 159 25.72 -13.17 -0.86
N GLY A 160 25.34 -14.37 -1.30
CA GLY A 160 25.00 -15.48 -0.42
C GLY A 160 26.15 -15.96 0.44
N ALA A 161 27.35 -16.08 -0.15
CA ALA A 161 28.57 -16.48 0.56
C ALA A 161 29.02 -15.45 1.60
N LEU A 162 28.72 -14.15 1.35
CA LEU A 162 29.00 -13.04 2.27
C LEU A 162 27.90 -12.85 3.33
N GLY A 163 26.86 -13.71 3.35
CA GLY A 163 25.81 -13.70 4.36
C GLY A 163 24.72 -12.62 4.15
N PHE A 164 24.64 -12.02 2.97
CA PHE A 164 23.57 -11.11 2.63
C PHE A 164 22.27 -11.89 2.31
N LYS A 165 21.16 -11.48 2.98
CA LYS A 165 19.85 -12.08 2.81
C LYS A 165 18.88 -11.02 2.27
N PRO A 166 17.90 -11.40 1.45
CA PRO A 166 16.89 -10.46 0.99
C PRO A 166 16.01 -9.97 2.13
N PHE A 167 15.54 -8.73 2.04
CA PHE A 167 14.53 -8.17 2.93
C PHE A 167 13.12 -8.47 2.42
N GLY A 168 12.18 -8.65 3.36
CA GLY A 168 10.76 -8.72 3.07
C GLY A 168 10.16 -7.32 2.80
N PHE A 169 9.12 -7.28 1.96
CA PHE A 169 8.37 -6.06 1.72
C PHE A 169 7.36 -5.81 2.85
N PHE A 170 7.17 -4.54 3.19
CA PHE A 170 6.03 -4.14 3.99
C PHE A 170 4.80 -4.21 3.09
N GLN A 171 3.79 -5.00 3.46
CA GLN A 171 2.62 -5.18 2.59
C GLN A 171 1.82 -3.88 2.48
N ALA A 172 1.57 -3.44 1.24
CA ALA A 172 0.61 -2.40 0.94
C ALA A 172 -0.82 -2.93 1.08
N ASP A 173 -1.78 -2.04 1.36
CA ASP A 173 -3.21 -2.36 1.31
C ASP A 173 -3.58 -2.97 -0.06
N GLU A 174 -4.53 -3.92 -0.08
CA GLU A 174 -5.04 -4.48 -1.35
C GLU A 174 -5.65 -3.40 -2.24
N GLY A 175 -6.16 -2.31 -1.66
CA GLY A 175 -6.64 -1.13 -2.37
C GLY A 175 -5.57 -0.43 -3.22
N ASP A 176 -4.32 -0.41 -2.76
CA ASP A 176 -3.18 0.17 -3.50
C ASP A 176 -2.73 -0.71 -4.69
N ARG A 177 -3.18 -1.97 -4.73
CA ARG A 177 -2.93 -2.91 -5.84
C ARG A 177 -4.01 -2.88 -6.90
N ALA A 178 -5.16 -2.29 -6.62
CA ALA A 178 -6.23 -2.14 -7.59
C ALA A 178 -5.76 -1.23 -8.72
N VAL A 179 -5.53 -1.81 -9.90
CA VAL A 179 -5.28 -1.02 -11.11
C VAL A 179 -6.53 -0.15 -11.32
N PRO A 180 -6.40 1.19 -11.38
CA PRO A 180 -7.54 2.04 -11.67
C PRO A 180 -8.13 1.62 -13.01
N THR A 181 -9.33 1.06 -13.00
CA THR A 181 -10.10 0.79 -14.22
C THR A 181 -10.54 2.13 -14.81
N VAL A 182 -9.74 2.64 -15.75
CA VAL A 182 -10.13 3.79 -16.56
C VAL A 182 -11.16 3.29 -17.56
N SER A 183 -12.45 3.42 -17.23
CA SER A 183 -13.52 3.25 -18.19
C SER A 183 -13.57 4.50 -19.07
N PHE A 184 -13.03 4.40 -20.26
CA PHE A 184 -13.29 5.37 -21.30
C PHE A 184 -14.73 5.15 -21.76
N SER A 185 -15.71 5.84 -21.16
CA SER A 185 -17.01 6.02 -21.76
C SER A 185 -16.78 6.86 -23.03
N ALA A 186 -16.81 6.21 -24.19
CA ALA A 186 -16.87 6.94 -25.45
C ALA A 186 -18.06 7.90 -25.36
N PRO A 187 -17.91 9.21 -25.71
CA PRO A 187 -19.05 10.10 -25.78
C PRO A 187 -20.03 9.50 -26.78
N GLY A 188 -21.26 9.26 -26.34
CA GLY A 188 -22.28 8.54 -27.08
C GLY A 188 -22.53 9.18 -28.45
N GLY A 189 -21.92 8.61 -29.46
CA GLY A 189 -22.37 8.73 -30.84
C GLY A 189 -23.52 7.74 -31.03
N SER A 190 -24.74 8.19 -30.87
CA SER A 190 -25.91 7.49 -31.41
C SER A 190 -25.76 7.44 -32.92
N MET A 191 -25.23 6.34 -33.42
CA MET A 191 -25.26 6.04 -34.85
C MET A 191 -26.72 5.77 -35.22
N PRO A 192 -27.34 6.55 -36.13
CA PRO A 192 -28.66 6.22 -36.60
C PRO A 192 -28.62 4.84 -37.26
N PRO A 193 -29.69 4.01 -37.13
CA PRO A 193 -29.69 2.70 -37.73
C PRO A 193 -29.51 2.82 -39.24
N ALA A 194 -28.52 2.10 -39.77
CA ALA A 194 -28.27 2.00 -41.19
C ALA A 194 -29.56 1.52 -41.90
N ALA A 195 -30.09 2.35 -42.81
CA ALA A 195 -31.14 1.94 -43.71
C ALA A 195 -30.68 0.75 -44.51
N GLY A 196 -31.33 -0.39 -44.29
CA GLY A 196 -31.12 -1.58 -45.09
C GLY A 196 -31.51 -1.34 -46.57
N PRO A 197 -30.89 -2.05 -47.52
CA PRO A 197 -31.17 -1.87 -48.92
C PRO A 197 -32.63 -2.24 -49.22
N SER A 198 -33.35 -1.26 -49.82
CA SER A 198 -34.71 -1.44 -50.36
C SER A 198 -34.74 -2.54 -51.38
N GLY A 199 -35.37 -3.68 -51.06
CA GLY A 199 -35.69 -4.72 -52.03
C GLY A 199 -36.68 -4.24 -53.10
N PRO A 200 -36.67 -4.89 -54.32
CA PRO A 200 -37.50 -4.45 -55.42
C PRO A 200 -38.97 -4.62 -55.14
N PRO A 201 -39.86 -3.80 -55.76
CA PRO A 201 -41.31 -3.84 -55.52
C PRO A 201 -41.93 -5.11 -56.08
N SER A 202 -42.73 -5.77 -55.26
CA SER A 202 -43.59 -6.91 -55.70
C SER A 202 -44.76 -6.43 -56.57
N PRO A 203 -45.13 -7.16 -57.67
CA PRO A 203 -46.23 -6.75 -58.51
C PRO A 203 -47.57 -7.16 -57.91
N GLY A 204 -48.47 -6.23 -57.96
CA GLY A 204 -49.91 -6.28 -58.12
C GLY A 204 -50.77 -7.30 -57.35
N SER A 205 -51.60 -6.82 -56.49
CA SER A 205 -52.94 -7.41 -56.36
C SER A 205 -54.00 -6.30 -56.48
N ALA A 206 -54.75 -6.37 -57.57
CA ALA A 206 -55.89 -5.50 -57.85
C ALA A 206 -57.02 -5.79 -56.86
N GLY A 207 -57.49 -4.74 -56.15
CA GLY A 207 -58.73 -4.78 -55.36
C GLY A 207 -59.98 -4.63 -56.23
N PRO A 208 -61.08 -5.25 -55.82
CA PRO A 208 -62.37 -5.15 -56.58
C PRO A 208 -63.01 -3.77 -56.44
N PRO A 209 -63.93 -3.40 -57.43
CA PRO A 209 -64.54 -2.09 -57.49
C PRO A 209 -65.66 -1.90 -56.45
N PRO A 210 -66.01 -0.66 -56.11
CA PRO A 210 -67.08 -0.39 -55.16
C PRO A 210 -68.46 -0.62 -55.79
N GLN A 211 -69.28 -1.33 -55.03
CA GLN A 211 -70.71 -1.44 -55.39
C GLN A 211 -71.49 -0.29 -54.71
N SER A 212 -72.32 0.35 -55.47
CA SER A 212 -73.38 1.36 -55.29
C SER A 212 -74.04 1.41 -53.94
#